data_a53fb585997893773c125600ed8fab05
#
_entry.id   a53fb585997893773c125600ed8fab05
#
_cell.length_a   1.000
_cell.length_b   1.000
_cell.length_c   1.000
_cell.angle_alpha   90.00
_cell.angle_beta   90.00
_cell.angle_gamma   90.00
#
_symmetry.space_group_name_H-M   'P 1'
#
loop_
_entity.id
_entity.type
_entity.pdbx_description
1 polymer ?
#
loop_
_entity_poly.entity_id
_entity_poly.type
_entity_poly.pdbx_seq_one_letter_code
_entity_poly.pdbx_strand_id
1 'polypeptide(L)'
;MNAVIEVENIHKRYGGTVAVDDVSFTVRHGEIFGLLGRNGAGKTTTVECVTGLRAPDRGQIRVLGRDPRRDHAELTRRVGVQLQDSQLPERLRVGKALRLYRSFYPDPADPQELLGQLGLTGQERTPYGKLSGGQRQRVSIALALIGQPRIAVLDELTTGLDPHARRDTWDLIAGIRARGVTIVLVTHFMPEAERLCDRVAVIDAGRVLTTGTPGELIARAGQPTLEDAFVTLTGRTGS
;
A
#
# COMPACT_ATOMS: atom_id res chain seq x y z
N MET A 1 21.22 6.41 -0.36
CA MET A 1 19.92 6.24 -1.06
C MET A 1 18.93 7.15 -0.39
N ASN A 2 18.22 8.04 -1.15
CA ASN A 2 17.33 9.04 -0.55
C ASN A 2 16.04 8.37 -0.04
N ALA A 3 15.72 8.58 1.24
CA ALA A 3 14.42 8.24 1.79
C ALA A 3 13.35 9.15 1.15
N VAL A 4 12.21 8.56 0.77
CA VAL A 4 11.03 9.28 0.25
C VAL A 4 9.88 9.30 1.25
N ILE A 5 9.89 8.39 2.24
CA ILE A 5 9.04 8.42 3.42
C ILE A 5 9.93 8.21 4.65
N GLU A 6 9.77 9.06 5.62
CA GLU A 6 10.42 9.00 6.93
C GLU A 6 9.34 9.09 7.99
N VAL A 7 9.30 8.10 8.86
CA VAL A 7 8.36 8.01 9.98
C VAL A 7 9.17 7.87 11.24
N GLU A 8 8.99 8.78 12.19
CA GLU A 8 9.78 8.86 13.41
C GLU A 8 8.87 8.91 14.64
N ASN A 9 8.91 7.87 15.45
CA ASN A 9 8.26 7.75 16.77
C ASN A 9 6.79 8.17 16.77
N ILE A 10 6.04 7.80 15.72
CA ILE A 10 4.62 8.16 15.65
C ILE A 10 3.80 7.38 16.66
N HIS A 11 2.84 8.10 17.27
CA HIS A 11 1.88 7.56 18.20
C HIS A 11 0.47 7.99 17.79
N LYS A 12 -0.49 7.06 17.86
CA LYS A 12 -1.90 7.32 17.60
C LYS A 12 -2.81 6.54 18.51
N ARG A 13 -3.74 7.27 19.14
CA ARG A 13 -4.73 6.72 20.06
C ARG A 13 -6.15 7.07 19.63
N TYR A 14 -7.07 6.16 19.88
CA TYR A 14 -8.51 6.34 19.70
C TYR A 14 -9.22 6.02 21.02
N GLY A 15 -9.69 7.05 21.71
CA GLY A 15 -10.26 6.88 23.04
C GLY A 15 -9.28 6.17 24.01
N GLY A 16 -9.66 4.98 24.46
CA GLY A 16 -8.82 4.14 25.33
C GLY A 16 -7.77 3.29 24.62
N THR A 17 -7.88 3.11 23.29
CA THR A 17 -7.06 2.16 22.52
C THR A 17 -5.88 2.85 21.84
N VAL A 18 -4.67 2.38 22.07
CA VAL A 18 -3.45 2.78 21.35
C VAL A 18 -3.38 1.94 20.09
N ALA A 19 -3.54 2.57 18.91
CA ALA A 19 -3.48 1.89 17.62
C ALA A 19 -2.07 1.88 17.03
N VAL A 20 -1.27 2.93 17.31
CA VAL A 20 0.13 3.06 16.89
C VAL A 20 0.91 3.54 18.11
N ASP A 21 2.00 2.85 18.43
CA ASP A 21 2.81 3.10 19.63
C ASP A 21 4.30 3.05 19.29
N ASP A 22 4.88 4.21 19.04
CA ASP A 22 6.31 4.37 18.72
C ASP A 22 6.75 3.70 17.42
N VAL A 23 5.98 3.91 16.33
CA VAL A 23 6.33 3.36 15.01
C VAL A 23 7.34 4.27 14.31
N SER A 24 8.46 3.67 13.88
CA SER A 24 9.52 4.33 13.10
C SER A 24 9.98 3.43 11.96
N PHE A 25 10.07 3.99 10.75
CA PHE A 25 10.65 3.33 9.57
C PHE A 25 10.96 4.34 8.46
N THR A 26 11.71 3.90 7.47
CA THR A 26 12.01 4.69 6.27
C THR A 26 11.71 3.89 5.01
N VAL A 27 11.20 4.57 3.97
CA VAL A 27 11.01 4.01 2.63
C VAL A 27 11.95 4.72 1.67
N ARG A 28 12.68 3.95 0.85
CA ARG A 28 13.65 4.44 -0.13
C ARG A 28 12.97 4.66 -1.48
N HIS A 29 13.54 5.55 -2.27
CA HIS A 29 13.08 5.78 -3.64
C HIS A 29 13.17 4.50 -4.47
N GLY A 30 12.08 4.15 -5.17
CA GLY A 30 12.03 3.03 -6.13
C GLY A 30 11.97 1.63 -5.49
N GLU A 31 11.87 1.50 -4.15
CA GLU A 31 11.65 0.20 -3.53
C GLU A 31 10.16 -0.15 -3.41
N ILE A 32 9.87 -1.43 -3.28
CA ILE A 32 8.61 -1.94 -2.73
C ILE A 32 8.86 -2.21 -1.24
N PHE A 33 8.26 -1.39 -0.39
CA PHE A 33 8.36 -1.50 1.06
C PHE A 33 7.09 -2.11 1.64
N GLY A 34 7.22 -3.24 2.35
CA GLY A 34 6.10 -3.94 2.97
C GLY A 34 5.83 -3.48 4.40
N LEU A 35 4.58 -3.18 4.74
CA LEU A 35 4.10 -3.10 6.12
C LEU A 35 3.36 -4.39 6.44
N LEU A 36 4.00 -5.27 7.20
CA LEU A 36 3.48 -6.59 7.54
C LEU A 36 2.91 -6.62 8.95
N GLY A 37 1.80 -7.29 9.13
CA GLY A 37 1.20 -7.46 10.44
C GLY A 37 -0.19 -8.08 10.35
N ARG A 38 -0.69 -8.59 11.48
CA ARG A 38 -2.07 -9.11 11.57
C ARG A 38 -3.09 -7.98 11.49
N ASN A 39 -4.36 -8.34 11.30
CA ASN A 39 -5.46 -7.38 11.41
C ASN A 39 -5.48 -6.77 12.81
N GLY A 40 -5.64 -5.44 12.87
CA GLY A 40 -5.58 -4.69 14.12
C GLY A 40 -4.17 -4.36 14.63
N ALA A 41 -3.08 -4.72 13.93
CA ALA A 41 -1.71 -4.41 14.34
C ALA A 41 -1.33 -2.92 14.21
N GLY A 42 -2.19 -2.05 13.65
CA GLY A 42 -1.91 -0.62 13.46
C GLY A 42 -1.46 -0.23 12.05
N LYS A 43 -1.41 -1.16 11.10
CA LYS A 43 -0.96 -0.91 9.71
C LYS A 43 -1.75 0.20 9.02
N THR A 44 -3.08 0.05 8.94
CA THR A 44 -3.97 1.02 8.27
C THR A 44 -3.88 2.40 8.92
N THR A 45 -3.85 2.48 10.26
CA THR A 45 -3.67 3.75 10.98
C THR A 45 -2.32 4.40 10.66
N THR A 46 -1.24 3.59 10.57
CA THR A 46 0.09 4.07 10.18
C THR A 46 0.06 4.64 8.76
N VAL A 47 -0.55 3.94 7.81
CA VAL A 47 -0.71 4.40 6.42
C VAL A 47 -1.55 5.66 6.32
N GLU A 48 -2.67 5.75 7.04
CA GLU A 48 -3.51 6.95 7.11
C GLU A 48 -2.71 8.16 7.62
N CYS A 49 -1.80 7.96 8.59
CA CYS A 49 -0.91 9.02 9.06
C CYS A 49 0.11 9.42 7.98
N VAL A 50 0.75 8.45 7.30
CA VAL A 50 1.71 8.70 6.21
C VAL A 50 1.08 9.45 5.05
N THR A 51 -0.16 9.11 4.69
CA THR A 51 -0.89 9.76 3.59
C THR A 51 -1.56 11.08 3.95
N GLY A 52 -1.48 11.50 5.23
CA GLY A 52 -2.08 12.73 5.72
C GLY A 52 -3.59 12.68 5.89
N LEU A 53 -4.21 11.51 5.72
CA LEU A 53 -5.64 11.29 6.00
C LEU A 53 -5.92 11.36 7.51
N ARG A 54 -4.90 11.15 8.32
CA ARG A 54 -4.97 11.20 9.77
C ARG A 54 -3.74 11.86 10.38
N ALA A 55 -3.93 12.57 11.48
CA ALA A 55 -2.82 13.16 12.21
C ALA A 55 -2.33 12.19 13.30
N PRO A 56 -1.03 11.89 13.41
CA PRO A 56 -0.50 11.26 14.61
C PRO A 56 -0.64 12.21 15.82
N ASP A 57 -0.74 11.65 17.02
CA ASP A 57 -0.80 12.45 18.25
C ASP A 57 0.60 12.90 18.69
N ARG A 58 1.65 12.12 18.33
CA ARG A 58 3.07 12.43 18.55
C ARG A 58 3.91 11.87 17.39
N GLY A 59 5.18 12.30 17.34
CA GLY A 59 6.14 11.90 16.33
C GLY A 59 6.09 12.79 15.09
N GLN A 60 6.88 12.42 14.09
CA GLN A 60 7.03 13.19 12.85
C GLN A 60 6.92 12.27 11.64
N ILE A 61 6.38 12.82 10.56
CA ILE A 61 6.31 12.14 9.26
C ILE A 61 6.80 13.12 8.19
N ARG A 62 7.67 12.64 7.31
CA ARG A 62 8.05 13.33 6.08
C ARG A 62 7.78 12.43 4.88
N VAL A 63 7.10 12.97 3.90
CA VAL A 63 6.83 12.30 2.61
C VAL A 63 7.34 13.22 1.52
N LEU A 64 8.30 12.76 0.72
CA LEU A 64 9.00 13.57 -0.27
C LEU A 64 9.58 14.87 0.34
N GLY A 65 10.08 14.79 1.58
CA GLY A 65 10.62 15.92 2.35
C GLY A 65 9.59 16.87 2.95
N ARG A 66 8.27 16.57 2.86
CA ARG A 66 7.15 17.41 3.28
C ARG A 66 6.36 16.81 4.44
N ASP A 67 5.71 17.64 5.22
CA ASP A 67 4.78 17.21 6.27
C ASP A 67 3.41 16.89 5.64
N PRO A 68 2.90 15.63 5.73
CA PRO A 68 1.63 15.25 5.10
C PRO A 68 0.40 16.03 5.60
N ARG A 69 0.49 16.66 6.75
CA ARG A 69 -0.60 17.47 7.31
C ARG A 69 -0.58 18.90 6.76
N ARG A 70 0.61 19.48 6.64
CA ARG A 70 0.78 20.88 6.20
C ARG A 70 0.72 21.00 4.68
N ASP A 71 1.33 20.05 4.00
CA ASP A 71 1.50 20.05 2.55
C ASP A 71 0.54 19.06 1.85
N HIS A 72 -0.61 18.76 2.46
CA HIS A 72 -1.55 17.74 1.99
C HIS A 72 -1.95 17.92 0.52
N ALA A 73 -2.31 19.14 0.11
CA ALA A 73 -2.72 19.44 -1.26
C ALA A 73 -1.62 19.18 -2.31
N GLU A 74 -0.36 19.31 -1.95
CA GLU A 74 0.76 19.02 -2.84
C GLU A 74 1.07 17.51 -2.85
N LEU A 75 1.01 16.86 -1.70
CA LEU A 75 1.29 15.44 -1.58
C LEU A 75 0.20 14.57 -2.23
N THR A 76 -1.07 14.95 -2.20
CA THR A 76 -2.15 14.24 -2.91
C THR A 76 -1.95 14.17 -4.41
N ARG A 77 -1.16 15.07 -5.00
CA ARG A 77 -0.78 15.01 -6.42
C ARG A 77 0.37 14.07 -6.72
N ARG A 78 1.11 13.64 -5.70
CA ARG A 78 2.35 12.85 -5.80
C ARG A 78 2.26 11.47 -5.17
N VAL A 79 1.21 11.26 -4.36
CA VAL A 79 0.96 10.02 -3.63
C VAL A 79 -0.38 9.47 -4.07
N GLY A 80 -0.37 8.35 -4.75
CA GLY A 80 -1.57 7.59 -5.07
C GLY A 80 -1.89 6.63 -3.93
N VAL A 81 -3.16 6.55 -3.55
CA VAL A 81 -3.60 5.72 -2.42
C VAL A 81 -4.75 4.83 -2.85
N GLN A 82 -4.60 3.54 -2.61
CA GLN A 82 -5.68 2.57 -2.67
C GLN A 82 -5.84 1.99 -1.26
N LEU A 83 -6.95 2.26 -0.62
CA LEU A 83 -7.30 1.75 0.71
C LEU A 83 -8.19 0.51 0.60
N GLN A 84 -8.16 -0.33 1.63
CA GLN A 84 -8.86 -1.61 1.70
C GLN A 84 -10.36 -1.50 1.36
N ASP A 85 -11.06 -0.48 1.85
CA ASP A 85 -12.51 -0.30 1.68
C ASP A 85 -12.90 0.62 0.51
N SER A 86 -11.98 0.90 -0.42
CA SER A 86 -12.22 1.78 -1.56
C SER A 86 -13.14 1.10 -2.59
N GLN A 87 -14.45 1.27 -2.44
CA GLN A 87 -15.44 0.74 -3.38
C GLN A 87 -16.07 1.88 -4.19
N LEU A 88 -16.21 1.65 -5.49
CA LEU A 88 -16.99 2.53 -6.36
C LEU A 88 -18.46 2.11 -6.37
N PRO A 89 -19.40 3.05 -6.65
CA PRO A 89 -20.80 2.69 -6.87
C PRO A 89 -20.92 1.62 -7.97
N GLU A 90 -21.68 0.56 -7.72
CA GLU A 90 -21.80 -0.60 -8.61
C GLU A 90 -22.20 -0.24 -10.06
N ARG A 91 -23.07 0.77 -10.22
CA ARG A 91 -23.55 1.25 -11.52
C ARG A 91 -22.60 2.20 -12.22
N LEU A 92 -21.54 2.67 -11.56
CA LEU A 92 -20.55 3.57 -12.14
C LEU A 92 -19.70 2.80 -13.16
N ARG A 93 -19.62 3.32 -14.39
CA ARG A 93 -18.77 2.72 -15.44
C ARG A 93 -17.31 3.07 -15.19
N VAL A 94 -16.42 2.12 -15.45
CA VAL A 94 -14.96 2.27 -15.28
C VAL A 94 -14.42 3.55 -15.93
N GLY A 95 -14.74 3.80 -17.19
CA GLY A 95 -14.27 5.00 -17.88
C GLY A 95 -14.84 6.31 -17.32
N LYS A 96 -16.02 6.30 -16.67
CA LYS A 96 -16.53 7.48 -15.96
C LYS A 96 -15.76 7.72 -14.64
N ALA A 97 -15.44 6.65 -13.91
CA ALA A 97 -14.62 6.75 -12.73
C ALA A 97 -13.23 7.32 -13.04
N LEU A 98 -12.55 6.77 -14.05
CA LEU A 98 -11.24 7.27 -14.49
C LEU A 98 -11.27 8.73 -14.93
N ARG A 99 -12.27 9.14 -15.71
CA ARG A 99 -12.43 10.56 -16.10
C ARG A 99 -12.66 11.48 -14.91
N LEU A 100 -13.45 11.04 -13.93
CA LEU A 100 -13.65 11.81 -12.70
C LEU A 100 -12.33 11.97 -11.93
N TYR A 101 -11.62 10.89 -11.68
CA TYR A 101 -10.35 10.95 -10.94
C TYR A 101 -9.29 11.75 -11.72
N ARG A 102 -9.23 11.57 -13.03
CA ARG A 102 -8.35 12.36 -13.91
C ARG A 102 -8.53 13.87 -13.71
N SER A 103 -9.76 14.35 -13.52
CA SER A 103 -10.04 15.78 -13.37
C SER A 103 -9.47 16.41 -12.09
N PHE A 104 -9.01 15.61 -11.12
CA PHE A 104 -8.37 16.11 -9.90
C PHE A 104 -6.87 16.43 -10.08
N TYR A 105 -6.27 16.03 -11.19
CA TYR A 105 -4.83 16.14 -11.41
C TYR A 105 -4.53 17.07 -12.59
N PRO A 106 -3.47 17.90 -12.50
CA PRO A 106 -3.08 18.80 -13.59
C PRO A 106 -2.46 18.08 -14.79
N ASP A 107 -1.72 17.00 -14.53
CA ASP A 107 -1.05 16.18 -15.54
C ASP A 107 -1.33 14.69 -15.28
N PRO A 108 -2.56 14.24 -15.59
CA PRO A 108 -2.95 12.85 -15.34
C PRO A 108 -2.51 11.93 -16.48
N ALA A 109 -2.38 10.63 -16.18
CA ALA A 109 -2.20 9.59 -17.17
C ALA A 109 -3.37 9.53 -18.16
N ASP A 110 -3.12 9.03 -19.36
CA ASP A 110 -4.20 8.70 -20.29
C ASP A 110 -4.98 7.48 -19.78
N PRO A 111 -6.31 7.58 -19.62
CA PRO A 111 -7.11 6.48 -19.08
C PRO A 111 -7.08 5.21 -19.93
N GLN A 112 -6.97 5.32 -21.27
CA GLN A 112 -6.96 4.14 -22.13
C GLN A 112 -5.62 3.42 -22.06
N GLU A 113 -4.53 4.19 -22.08
CA GLU A 113 -3.19 3.65 -21.90
C GLU A 113 -3.07 2.95 -20.53
N LEU A 114 -3.56 3.59 -19.47
CA LEU A 114 -3.54 3.03 -18.13
C LEU A 114 -4.38 1.75 -18.02
N LEU A 115 -5.57 1.70 -18.61
CA LEU A 115 -6.38 0.48 -18.68
C LEU A 115 -5.67 -0.62 -19.47
N GLY A 116 -4.99 -0.30 -20.55
CA GLY A 116 -4.17 -1.24 -21.31
C GLY A 116 -3.06 -1.84 -20.47
N GLN A 117 -2.30 -1.01 -19.75
CA GLN A 117 -1.21 -1.43 -18.85
C GLN A 117 -1.70 -2.35 -17.72
N LEU A 118 -2.94 -2.19 -17.29
CA LEU A 118 -3.57 -2.94 -16.22
C LEU A 118 -4.40 -4.15 -16.71
N GLY A 119 -4.36 -4.48 -18.02
CA GLY A 119 -5.12 -5.59 -18.60
C GLY A 119 -6.64 -5.40 -18.54
N LEU A 120 -7.11 -4.15 -18.63
CA LEU A 120 -8.53 -3.75 -18.59
C LEU A 120 -9.01 -3.15 -19.91
N THR A 121 -8.31 -3.41 -21.02
CA THR A 121 -8.71 -2.94 -22.36
C THR A 121 -10.15 -3.35 -22.67
N GLY A 122 -10.95 -2.41 -23.15
CA GLY A 122 -12.36 -2.66 -23.48
C GLY A 122 -13.34 -2.62 -22.31
N GLN A 123 -12.86 -2.39 -21.08
CA GLN A 123 -13.70 -2.34 -19.88
C GLN A 123 -14.29 -0.96 -19.57
N GLU A 124 -14.03 0.08 -20.39
CA GLU A 124 -14.41 1.47 -20.12
C GLU A 124 -15.92 1.66 -19.93
N ARG A 125 -16.71 0.85 -20.64
CA ARG A 125 -18.19 0.90 -20.61
C ARG A 125 -18.80 -0.02 -19.56
N THR A 126 -18.00 -0.90 -18.97
CA THR A 126 -18.45 -1.90 -17.99
C THR A 126 -18.78 -1.23 -16.66
N PRO A 127 -19.97 -1.48 -16.06
CA PRO A 127 -20.28 -1.07 -14.70
C PRO A 127 -19.37 -1.78 -13.69
N TYR A 128 -18.93 -1.06 -12.67
CA TYR A 128 -18.02 -1.56 -11.64
C TYR A 128 -18.51 -2.86 -10.97
N GLY A 129 -19.80 -2.94 -10.66
CA GLY A 129 -20.40 -4.13 -10.04
C GLY A 129 -20.40 -5.38 -10.94
N LYS A 130 -20.17 -5.23 -12.27
CA LYS A 130 -20.08 -6.37 -13.21
C LYS A 130 -18.65 -6.88 -13.41
N LEU A 131 -17.67 -6.24 -12.81
CA LEU A 131 -16.27 -6.67 -12.87
C LEU A 131 -16.02 -7.87 -11.94
N SER A 132 -15.09 -8.74 -12.34
CA SER A 132 -14.55 -9.76 -11.42
C SER A 132 -13.79 -9.10 -10.25
N GLY A 133 -13.51 -9.84 -9.18
CA GLY A 133 -12.72 -9.36 -8.05
C GLY A 133 -11.35 -8.80 -8.50
N GLY A 134 -10.62 -9.55 -9.31
CA GLY A 134 -9.33 -9.11 -9.86
C GLY A 134 -9.44 -7.88 -10.76
N GLN A 135 -10.51 -7.77 -11.57
CA GLN A 135 -10.74 -6.58 -12.39
C GLN A 135 -11.06 -5.35 -11.53
N ARG A 136 -11.87 -5.50 -10.47
CA ARG A 136 -12.15 -4.40 -9.52
C ARG A 136 -10.86 -3.91 -8.87
N GLN A 137 -10.01 -4.84 -8.47
CA GLN A 137 -8.71 -4.54 -7.88
C GLN A 137 -7.82 -3.75 -8.84
N ARG A 138 -7.73 -4.17 -10.11
CA ARG A 138 -6.98 -3.45 -11.14
C ARG A 138 -7.55 -2.05 -11.41
N VAL A 139 -8.88 -1.87 -11.35
CA VAL A 139 -9.51 -0.54 -11.43
C VAL A 139 -9.11 0.32 -10.23
N SER A 140 -9.08 -0.20 -9.02
CA SER A 140 -8.63 0.53 -7.82
C SER A 140 -7.16 0.97 -7.95
N ILE A 141 -6.29 0.10 -8.48
CA ILE A 141 -4.91 0.46 -8.81
C ILE A 141 -4.86 1.55 -9.88
N ALA A 142 -5.69 1.47 -10.94
CA ALA A 142 -5.77 2.49 -11.97
C ALA A 142 -6.10 3.87 -11.38
N LEU A 143 -7.06 3.93 -10.47
CA LEU A 143 -7.44 5.17 -9.79
C LEU A 143 -6.32 5.75 -8.92
N ALA A 144 -5.55 4.90 -8.24
CA ALA A 144 -4.38 5.33 -7.48
C ALA A 144 -3.24 5.85 -8.38
N LEU A 145 -3.12 5.33 -9.61
CA LEU A 145 -2.06 5.68 -10.56
C LEU A 145 -2.41 6.81 -11.52
N ILE A 146 -3.69 7.19 -11.64
CA ILE A 146 -4.16 8.16 -12.66
C ILE A 146 -3.46 9.51 -12.58
N GLY A 147 -3.05 9.91 -11.37
CA GLY A 147 -2.29 11.14 -11.11
C GLY A 147 -0.79 11.04 -11.37
N GLN A 148 -0.29 9.96 -11.95
CA GLN A 148 1.14 9.71 -12.16
C GLN A 148 1.97 9.89 -10.85
N PRO A 149 1.62 9.18 -9.77
CA PRO A 149 2.23 9.41 -8.48
C PRO A 149 3.70 8.94 -8.46
N ARG A 150 4.50 9.58 -7.59
CA ARG A 150 5.86 9.13 -7.25
C ARG A 150 5.86 7.99 -6.22
N ILE A 151 4.82 7.94 -5.42
CA ILE A 151 4.60 6.93 -4.39
C ILE A 151 3.18 6.37 -4.54
N ALA A 152 3.03 5.06 -4.55
CA ALA A 152 1.74 4.38 -4.50
C ALA A 152 1.63 3.60 -3.18
N VAL A 153 0.57 3.85 -2.43
CA VAL A 153 0.22 3.10 -1.22
C VAL A 153 -0.91 2.15 -1.56
N LEU A 154 -0.67 0.86 -1.38
CA LEU A 154 -1.54 -0.22 -1.81
C LEU A 154 -1.86 -1.11 -0.60
N ASP A 155 -3.13 -1.05 -0.14
CA ASP A 155 -3.54 -1.73 1.09
C ASP A 155 -4.38 -2.98 0.78
N GLU A 156 -3.88 -4.14 1.21
CA GLU A 156 -4.52 -5.47 1.11
C GLU A 156 -5.04 -5.85 -0.29
N LEU A 157 -4.23 -5.58 -1.31
CA LEU A 157 -4.60 -5.72 -2.72
C LEU A 157 -5.04 -7.12 -3.15
N THR A 158 -4.50 -8.17 -2.56
CA THR A 158 -4.71 -9.53 -3.04
C THR A 158 -5.64 -10.35 -2.15
N THR A 159 -6.22 -9.71 -1.13
CA THR A 159 -7.19 -10.33 -0.24
C THR A 159 -8.44 -10.78 -1.03
N GLY A 160 -8.82 -12.05 -0.89
CA GLY A 160 -9.98 -12.62 -1.57
C GLY A 160 -9.81 -12.92 -3.07
N LEU A 161 -8.63 -12.71 -3.64
CA LEU A 161 -8.33 -13.12 -5.02
C LEU A 161 -7.96 -14.61 -5.09
N ASP A 162 -8.39 -15.25 -6.18
CA ASP A 162 -7.90 -16.58 -6.53
C ASP A 162 -6.39 -16.56 -6.85
N PRO A 163 -5.71 -17.74 -6.85
CA PRO A 163 -4.26 -17.79 -7.03
C PRO A 163 -3.76 -17.23 -8.38
N HIS A 164 -4.54 -17.29 -9.46
CA HIS A 164 -4.16 -16.75 -10.76
C HIS A 164 -4.26 -15.21 -10.75
N ALA A 165 -5.41 -14.68 -10.34
CA ALA A 165 -5.61 -13.24 -10.23
C ALA A 165 -4.60 -12.58 -9.29
N ARG A 166 -4.19 -13.29 -8.22
CA ARG A 166 -3.15 -12.83 -7.30
C ARG A 166 -1.79 -12.72 -7.98
N ARG A 167 -1.35 -13.74 -8.70
CA ARG A 167 -0.06 -13.72 -9.44
C ARG A 167 -0.05 -12.60 -10.47
N ASP A 168 -1.12 -12.46 -11.24
CA ASP A 168 -1.26 -11.37 -12.20
C ASP A 168 -1.17 -9.99 -11.54
N THR A 169 -1.73 -9.84 -10.32
CA THR A 169 -1.63 -8.59 -9.56
C THR A 169 -0.20 -8.34 -9.09
N TRP A 170 0.53 -9.37 -8.67
CA TRP A 170 1.94 -9.24 -8.31
C TRP A 170 2.81 -8.80 -9.48
N ASP A 171 2.63 -9.40 -10.66
CA ASP A 171 3.39 -9.01 -11.86
C ASP A 171 3.07 -7.57 -12.28
N LEU A 172 1.82 -7.14 -12.09
CA LEU A 172 1.39 -5.77 -12.30
C LEU A 172 2.08 -4.80 -11.33
N ILE A 173 2.16 -5.12 -10.03
CA ILE A 173 2.85 -4.32 -9.02
C ILE A 173 4.35 -4.19 -9.37
N ALA A 174 4.99 -5.30 -9.74
CA ALA A 174 6.37 -5.30 -10.19
C ALA A 174 6.59 -4.40 -11.42
N GLY A 175 5.64 -4.42 -12.38
CA GLY A 175 5.63 -3.53 -13.54
C GLY A 175 5.47 -2.04 -13.18
N ILE A 176 4.66 -1.71 -12.18
CA ILE A 176 4.51 -0.34 -11.66
C ILE A 176 5.84 0.16 -11.06
N ARG A 177 6.48 -0.67 -10.23
CA ARG A 177 7.81 -0.36 -9.67
C ARG A 177 8.84 -0.14 -10.77
N ALA A 178 8.88 -0.99 -11.80
CA ALA A 178 9.83 -0.89 -12.90
C ALA A 178 9.73 0.45 -13.67
N ARG A 179 8.59 1.13 -13.58
CA ARG A 179 8.38 2.49 -14.11
C ARG A 179 8.83 3.60 -13.15
N GLY A 180 9.49 3.27 -12.05
CA GLY A 180 10.08 4.22 -11.10
C GLY A 180 9.15 4.66 -9.97
N VAL A 181 7.97 4.07 -9.83
CA VAL A 181 7.07 4.35 -8.71
C VAL A 181 7.55 3.62 -7.46
N THR A 182 7.69 4.34 -6.35
CA THR A 182 7.92 3.74 -5.03
C THR A 182 6.61 3.16 -4.51
N ILE A 183 6.63 1.95 -3.97
CA ILE A 183 5.41 1.29 -3.50
C ILE A 183 5.48 1.03 -2.00
N VAL A 184 4.45 1.40 -1.27
CA VAL A 184 4.18 0.93 0.08
C VAL A 184 3.08 -0.11 0.00
N LEU A 185 3.44 -1.36 0.24
CA LEU A 185 2.53 -2.51 0.21
C LEU A 185 2.12 -2.87 1.63
N VAL A 186 0.85 -2.75 1.94
CA VAL A 186 0.31 -3.15 3.25
C VAL A 186 -0.36 -4.50 3.09
N THR A 187 0.11 -5.49 3.83
CA THR A 187 -0.43 -6.84 3.70
C THR A 187 -0.27 -7.64 4.99
N HIS A 188 -1.14 -8.61 5.17
CA HIS A 188 -0.99 -9.68 6.17
C HIS A 188 -0.62 -11.03 5.50
N PHE A 189 -0.48 -11.04 4.16
CA PHE A 189 -0.16 -12.24 3.39
C PHE A 189 1.34 -12.33 3.13
N MET A 190 2.03 -13.17 3.90
CA MET A 190 3.49 -13.26 3.90
C MET A 190 4.11 -13.66 2.55
N PRO A 191 3.52 -14.61 1.76
CA PRO A 191 4.05 -14.94 0.44
C PRO A 191 4.06 -13.78 -0.55
N GLU A 192 3.14 -12.81 -0.42
CA GLU A 192 3.14 -11.59 -1.22
C GLU A 192 4.34 -10.70 -0.89
N ALA A 193 4.57 -10.50 0.40
CA ALA A 193 5.68 -9.69 0.87
C ALA A 193 7.03 -10.32 0.54
N GLU A 194 7.17 -11.64 0.68
CA GLU A 194 8.38 -12.39 0.34
C GLU A 194 8.72 -12.28 -1.15
N ARG A 195 7.68 -12.29 -2.03
CA ARG A 195 7.85 -12.20 -3.47
C ARG A 195 8.15 -10.79 -3.97
N LEU A 196 7.50 -9.77 -3.40
CA LEU A 196 7.46 -8.43 -3.98
C LEU A 196 8.35 -7.42 -3.27
N CYS A 197 8.49 -7.53 -1.94
CA CYS A 197 9.10 -6.48 -1.16
C CYS A 197 10.62 -6.56 -1.15
N ASP A 198 11.27 -5.41 -1.39
CA ASP A 198 12.71 -5.27 -1.19
C ASP A 198 13.04 -5.25 0.31
N ARG A 199 12.20 -4.58 1.11
CA ARG A 199 12.29 -4.52 2.56
C ARG A 199 10.90 -4.53 3.17
N VAL A 200 10.82 -4.99 4.40
CA VAL A 200 9.56 -5.03 5.15
C VAL A 200 9.77 -4.53 6.58
N ALA A 201 8.75 -3.91 7.13
CA ALA A 201 8.62 -3.67 8.56
C ALA A 201 7.53 -4.59 9.12
N VAL A 202 7.85 -5.36 10.13
CA VAL A 202 6.89 -6.19 10.87
C VAL A 202 6.27 -5.36 11.97
N ILE A 203 4.95 -5.17 11.90
CA ILE A 203 4.18 -4.42 12.89
C ILE A 203 3.32 -5.39 13.70
N ASP A 204 3.42 -5.32 15.03
CA ASP A 204 2.53 -6.00 15.97
C ASP A 204 2.20 -5.08 17.15
N ALA A 205 0.94 -5.13 17.59
CA ALA A 205 0.42 -4.31 18.71
C ALA A 205 0.80 -2.81 18.59
N GLY A 206 0.77 -2.24 17.39
CA GLY A 206 1.07 -0.83 17.13
C GLY A 206 2.55 -0.48 17.11
N ARG A 207 3.47 -1.44 17.17
CA ARG A 207 4.93 -1.23 17.19
C ARG A 207 5.63 -1.90 16.02
N VAL A 208 6.70 -1.30 15.52
CA VAL A 208 7.62 -1.98 14.60
C VAL A 208 8.55 -2.87 15.39
N LEU A 209 8.43 -4.19 15.20
CA LEU A 209 9.29 -5.17 15.87
C LEU A 209 10.66 -5.26 15.20
N THR A 210 10.69 -5.22 13.88
CA THR A 210 11.90 -5.33 13.07
C THR A 210 11.69 -4.82 11.66
N THR A 211 12.78 -4.42 11.01
CA THR A 211 12.80 -4.03 9.60
C THR A 211 14.01 -4.69 8.92
N GLY A 212 13.84 -5.19 7.70
CA GLY A 212 14.88 -5.81 6.90
C GLY A 212 14.36 -6.34 5.58
N THR A 213 15.20 -6.97 4.78
CA THR A 213 14.76 -7.74 3.62
C THR A 213 14.03 -9.00 4.08
N PRO A 214 13.10 -9.58 3.30
CA PRO A 214 12.49 -10.87 3.64
C PRO A 214 13.52 -11.94 4.00
N GLY A 215 14.60 -12.07 3.22
CA GLY A 215 15.67 -13.02 3.49
C GLY A 215 16.42 -12.79 4.80
N GLU A 216 16.67 -11.51 5.17
CA GLU A 216 17.28 -11.17 6.48
C GLU A 216 16.37 -11.55 7.65
N LEU A 217 15.06 -11.37 7.51
CA LEU A 217 14.12 -11.73 8.58
C LEU A 217 13.99 -13.25 8.73
N ILE A 218 13.94 -13.97 7.62
CA ILE A 218 13.95 -15.44 7.58
C ILE A 218 15.21 -15.97 8.28
N ALA A 219 16.39 -15.49 7.89
CA ALA A 219 17.67 -15.89 8.48
C ALA A 219 17.76 -15.57 9.98
N ARG A 220 17.33 -14.35 10.39
CA ARG A 220 17.33 -13.90 11.78
C ARG A 220 16.43 -14.76 12.67
N ALA A 221 15.28 -15.20 12.13
CA ALA A 221 14.34 -16.05 12.85
C ALA A 221 14.75 -17.53 12.82
N GLY A 222 15.73 -17.92 11.98
CA GLY A 222 16.13 -19.32 11.79
C GLY A 222 15.01 -20.18 11.18
N GLN A 223 14.17 -19.60 10.32
CA GLN A 223 12.97 -20.22 9.79
C GLN A 223 13.08 -20.46 8.27
N PRO A 224 12.30 -21.36 7.67
CA PRO A 224 12.34 -21.65 6.24
C PRO A 224 11.56 -20.62 5.39
N THR A 225 10.55 -19.94 5.93
CA THR A 225 9.68 -19.01 5.22
C THR A 225 9.49 -17.70 6.00
N LEU A 226 9.06 -16.64 5.30
CA LEU A 226 8.72 -15.38 5.96
C LEU A 226 7.50 -15.53 6.89
N GLU A 227 6.58 -16.44 6.60
CA GLU A 227 5.42 -16.74 7.43
C GLU A 227 5.84 -17.33 8.77
N ASP A 228 6.71 -18.34 8.78
CA ASP A 228 7.26 -18.92 10.00
C ASP A 228 8.13 -17.92 10.77
N ALA A 229 8.91 -17.13 10.05
CA ALA A 229 9.70 -16.05 10.63
C ALA A 229 8.81 -15.01 11.33
N PHE A 230 7.68 -14.63 10.71
CA PHE A 230 6.72 -13.71 11.29
C PHE A 230 6.12 -14.25 12.59
N VAL A 231 5.72 -15.55 12.64
CA VAL A 231 5.21 -16.19 13.85
C VAL A 231 6.25 -16.15 14.96
N THR A 232 7.51 -16.49 14.65
CA THR A 232 8.63 -16.47 15.61
C THR A 232 8.90 -15.07 16.15
N LEU A 233 8.97 -14.06 15.27
CA LEU A 233 9.28 -12.67 15.61
C LEU A 233 8.18 -12.01 16.45
N THR A 234 6.92 -12.41 16.26
CA THR A 234 5.79 -11.89 17.04
C THR A 234 5.58 -12.62 18.38
N GLY A 235 6.39 -13.65 18.69
CA GLY A 235 6.35 -14.38 19.95
C GLY A 235 5.07 -15.21 20.19
N ARG A 236 4.30 -15.48 19.13
CA ARG A 236 3.04 -16.22 19.19
C ARG A 236 3.17 -17.52 18.45
N THR A 237 3.63 -18.58 19.14
CA THR A 237 3.40 -19.96 18.69
C THR A 237 1.90 -20.14 18.48
N GLY A 238 1.53 -20.63 17.30
CA GLY A 238 0.14 -20.83 16.91
C GLY A 238 -0.62 -21.66 17.95
N SER A 239 -1.75 -21.13 18.36
CA SER A 239 -2.83 -21.86 19.06
C SER A 239 -3.87 -22.27 18.05
#